data_f031de8e61f5b5fc243659730086e503
#
_entry.id   f031de8e61f5b5fc243659730086e503
#
_cell.length_a   1.000
_cell.length_b   1.000
_cell.length_c   1.000
_cell.angle_alpha   90.00
_cell.angle_beta   90.00
_cell.angle_gamma   90.00
#
_symmetry.space_group_name_H-M   'P 1'
#
loop_
_entity.id
_entity.type
_entity.pdbx_description
1 polymer ?
#
loop_
_entity_poly.entity_id
_entity_poly.type
_entity_poly.pdbx_seq_one_letter_code
_entity_poly.pdbx_strand_id
1 'polypeptide(L)'
;MDNTQSNSAFSNFVNNKILPPVMKFVNTKPVKALQDGMVYALPFIIIGSVFLILSNIPIPAVAAAMKASGWAAFFNQAYTVTFGIMALWAAVGIAYVYVRNEGYEALPAGLTSMATFLLLQTLNIASPLVGAMGKSGTGITNAAGKTVMSGTAVAANIDKLPHALQGFLTSPVTGVINITWLGGQGMIAAILCGIIVGWAYSAMIRKGWKITLPEQVPSSVANQFTAMIPAGVILIVAMLIYAAFSAFGNTDVLQLIYKLLQTPLQGLSDSFGGAVIIAFLVPFFWFFGVHGGLIMGGITSGILIPNTFDNAALYHAGKLTIAQGAHVVTNEFYNNFINLTGSGITIGLVVFTLVAAHSVQFKTIGKIELVPALFNINEPFLFGLPIVLNPFLAIPFFLTPVIVAASTYLVIRFGIVPPLNGFAAPWTTPAIISGFLIGGWKMAIWQTITLLMSVGIYFPFAKKYDAVLTKQEHDKEVAEAAAGKAEAAK
;
A
#
# COMPACT_ATOMS: atom_id res chain seq x y z
N MET A 1 43.05 18.67 -5.14
CA MET A 1 43.69 17.38 -4.83
C MET A 1 42.98 16.77 -3.65
N ASP A 2 42.41 15.60 -3.89
CA ASP A 2 42.00 14.57 -2.93
C ASP A 2 40.93 14.84 -1.88
N ASN A 3 39.67 15.00 -2.34
CA ASN A 3 38.51 14.68 -1.53
C ASN A 3 37.63 13.56 -2.16
N THR A 4 38.18 12.85 -3.12
CA THR A 4 37.51 11.73 -3.84
C THR A 4 37.74 10.36 -3.19
N GLN A 5 38.58 10.24 -2.17
CA GLN A 5 38.97 8.93 -1.61
C GLN A 5 38.16 8.48 -0.37
N SER A 6 37.48 9.35 0.36
CA SER A 6 36.67 8.89 1.51
C SER A 6 35.33 8.27 1.13
N ASN A 7 34.85 8.49 -0.10
CA ASN A 7 33.66 7.82 -0.65
C ASN A 7 33.92 6.36 -1.05
N SER A 8 35.16 5.88 -1.07
CA SER A 8 35.49 4.63 -1.74
C SER A 8 35.11 3.36 -0.93
N ALA A 9 35.39 3.33 0.36
CA ALA A 9 35.20 2.08 1.13
C ALA A 9 33.73 1.76 1.43
N PHE A 10 32.96 2.73 1.90
CA PHE A 10 31.52 2.53 2.20
C PHE A 10 30.71 2.40 0.90
N SER A 11 30.94 3.27 -0.07
CA SER A 11 30.29 3.19 -1.37
C SER A 11 30.65 1.88 -2.08
N ASN A 12 31.91 1.45 -2.06
CA ASN A 12 32.34 0.17 -2.61
C ASN A 12 31.73 -1.03 -1.85
N PHE A 13 31.62 -0.96 -0.52
CA PHE A 13 30.97 -2.00 0.25
C PHE A 13 29.49 -2.13 -0.13
N VAL A 14 28.78 -1.00 -0.22
CA VAL A 14 27.35 -1.01 -0.59
C VAL A 14 27.15 -1.45 -2.03
N ASN A 15 27.91 -0.87 -2.98
CA ASN A 15 27.78 -1.18 -4.40
C ASN A 15 28.17 -2.61 -4.74
N ASN A 16 29.16 -3.19 -4.04
CA ASN A 16 29.69 -4.51 -4.37
C ASN A 16 29.09 -5.63 -3.49
N LYS A 17 28.64 -5.34 -2.26
CA LYS A 17 28.15 -6.37 -1.33
C LYS A 17 26.66 -6.27 -1.00
N ILE A 18 26.09 -5.08 -0.91
CA ILE A 18 24.67 -4.90 -0.54
C ILE A 18 23.79 -4.77 -1.77
N LEU A 19 24.17 -3.89 -2.71
CA LEU A 19 23.34 -3.61 -3.89
C LEU A 19 23.10 -4.83 -4.79
N PRO A 20 24.13 -5.66 -5.12
CA PRO A 20 23.91 -6.79 -6.01
C PRO A 20 22.88 -7.83 -5.50
N PRO A 21 22.92 -8.31 -4.25
CA PRO A 21 21.89 -9.23 -3.75
C PRO A 21 20.52 -8.58 -3.65
N VAL A 22 20.43 -7.30 -3.28
CA VAL A 22 19.15 -6.56 -3.25
C VAL A 22 18.57 -6.42 -4.66
N MET A 23 19.39 -5.99 -5.63
CA MET A 23 18.95 -5.88 -7.03
C MET A 23 18.59 -7.25 -7.64
N LYS A 24 19.31 -8.31 -7.27
CA LYS A 24 18.97 -9.66 -7.68
C LYS A 24 17.60 -10.08 -7.13
N PHE A 25 17.30 -9.78 -5.87
CA PHE A 25 16.01 -10.04 -5.23
C PHE A 25 14.88 -9.22 -5.88
N VAL A 26 15.06 -7.91 -6.00
CA VAL A 26 14.06 -6.98 -6.58
C VAL A 26 13.76 -7.31 -8.05
N ASN A 27 14.77 -7.75 -8.79
CA ASN A 27 14.62 -8.14 -10.19
C ASN A 27 14.09 -9.56 -10.39
N THR A 28 13.77 -10.30 -9.32
CA THR A 28 13.11 -11.61 -9.47
C THR A 28 11.71 -11.44 -10.07
N LYS A 29 11.31 -12.43 -10.87
CA LYS A 29 10.00 -12.43 -11.55
C LYS A 29 8.82 -12.24 -10.58
N PRO A 30 8.77 -12.92 -9.41
CA PRO A 30 7.70 -12.72 -8.43
C PRO A 30 7.64 -11.29 -7.90
N VAL A 31 8.79 -10.68 -7.56
CA VAL A 31 8.84 -9.32 -7.00
C VAL A 31 8.41 -8.29 -8.04
N LYS A 32 8.90 -8.40 -9.29
CA LYS A 32 8.42 -7.54 -10.38
C LYS A 32 6.93 -7.71 -10.65
N ALA A 33 6.44 -8.95 -10.67
CA ALA A 33 5.01 -9.19 -10.87
C ALA A 33 4.17 -8.60 -9.72
N LEU A 34 4.66 -8.67 -8.48
CA LEU A 34 4.01 -8.03 -7.34
C LEU A 34 3.97 -6.51 -7.50
N GLN A 35 5.12 -5.87 -7.76
CA GLN A 35 5.21 -4.42 -7.89
C GLN A 35 4.33 -3.89 -9.01
N ASP A 36 4.53 -4.38 -10.22
CA ASP A 36 3.80 -3.89 -11.40
C ASP A 36 2.34 -4.35 -11.39
N GLY A 37 2.05 -5.54 -10.84
CA GLY A 37 0.69 -6.07 -10.72
C GLY A 37 -0.19 -5.26 -9.77
N MET A 38 0.37 -4.77 -8.67
CA MET A 38 -0.35 -3.87 -7.74
C MET A 38 -0.68 -2.51 -8.37
N VAL A 39 0.15 -2.03 -9.32
CA VAL A 39 -0.12 -0.78 -10.05
C VAL A 39 -1.44 -0.85 -10.83
N TYR A 40 -1.84 -2.03 -11.34
CA TYR A 40 -3.13 -2.19 -12.01
C TYR A 40 -4.35 -2.01 -11.09
N ALA A 41 -4.18 -2.16 -9.79
CA ALA A 41 -5.24 -1.90 -8.82
C ALA A 41 -5.37 -0.40 -8.43
N LEU A 42 -4.35 0.44 -8.70
CA LEU A 42 -4.32 1.85 -8.30
C LEU A 42 -5.56 2.66 -8.72
N PRO A 43 -6.09 2.56 -9.97
CA PRO A 43 -7.28 3.32 -10.33
C PRO A 43 -8.50 2.99 -9.44
N PHE A 44 -8.69 1.71 -9.08
CA PHE A 44 -9.78 1.27 -8.22
C PHE A 44 -9.57 1.71 -6.77
N ILE A 45 -8.31 1.74 -6.30
CA ILE A 45 -7.94 2.25 -4.98
C ILE A 45 -8.27 3.74 -4.88
N ILE A 46 -7.79 4.54 -5.83
CA ILE A 46 -7.97 6.00 -5.83
C ILE A 46 -9.45 6.37 -5.95
N ILE A 47 -10.16 5.84 -6.95
CA ILE A 47 -11.58 6.13 -7.16
C ILE A 47 -12.41 5.64 -5.97
N GLY A 48 -12.14 4.42 -5.48
CA GLY A 48 -12.85 3.86 -4.33
C GLY A 48 -12.63 4.66 -3.06
N SER A 49 -11.43 5.21 -2.84
CA SER A 49 -11.17 6.06 -1.69
C SER A 49 -11.94 7.39 -1.72
N VAL A 50 -12.16 7.96 -2.92
CA VAL A 50 -13.04 9.14 -3.06
C VAL A 50 -14.47 8.79 -2.61
N PHE A 51 -14.99 7.61 -3.00
CA PHE A 51 -16.30 7.17 -2.55
C PHE A 51 -16.35 6.93 -1.04
N LEU A 52 -15.25 6.44 -0.43
CA LEU A 52 -15.15 6.32 1.02
C LEU A 52 -15.26 7.68 1.72
N ILE A 53 -14.58 8.73 1.21
CA ILE A 53 -14.72 10.09 1.76
C ILE A 53 -16.17 10.54 1.67
N LEU A 54 -16.75 10.42 0.46
CA LEU A 54 -18.10 10.91 0.21
C LEU A 54 -19.14 10.19 1.08
N SER A 55 -18.90 8.91 1.42
CA SER A 55 -19.76 8.17 2.36
C SER A 55 -19.53 8.54 3.83
N ASN A 56 -18.38 9.15 4.18
CA ASN A 56 -17.97 9.43 5.57
C ASN A 56 -17.37 10.83 5.73
N ILE A 57 -18.00 11.84 5.17
CA ILE A 57 -17.51 13.22 5.23
C ILE A 57 -17.33 13.64 6.70
N PRO A 58 -16.13 14.14 7.10
CA PRO A 58 -15.82 14.47 8.49
C PRO A 58 -16.44 15.81 8.96
N ILE A 59 -17.57 16.21 8.37
CA ILE A 59 -18.35 17.41 8.71
C ILE A 59 -19.72 16.94 9.17
N PRO A 60 -20.07 17.01 10.47
CA PRO A 60 -21.27 16.38 11.03
C PRO A 60 -22.59 16.75 10.32
N ALA A 61 -22.76 18.03 9.97
CA ALA A 61 -23.96 18.49 9.27
C ALA A 61 -24.10 17.88 7.88
N VAL A 62 -23.00 17.80 7.12
CA VAL A 62 -22.96 17.19 5.77
C VAL A 62 -23.16 15.69 5.86
N ALA A 63 -22.50 15.03 6.80
CA ALA A 63 -22.65 13.59 7.03
C ALA A 63 -24.10 13.20 7.38
N ALA A 64 -24.78 14.01 8.20
CA ALA A 64 -26.19 13.79 8.53
C ALA A 64 -27.09 13.96 7.29
N ALA A 65 -26.88 14.99 6.49
CA ALA A 65 -27.62 15.22 5.24
C ALA A 65 -27.40 14.09 4.23
N MET A 66 -26.15 13.61 4.07
CA MET A 66 -25.81 12.49 3.19
C MET A 66 -26.46 11.18 3.62
N LYS A 67 -26.55 10.91 4.93
CA LYS A 67 -27.28 9.74 5.46
C LYS A 67 -28.78 9.87 5.25
N ALA A 68 -29.35 11.04 5.55
CA ALA A 68 -30.78 11.29 5.40
C ALA A 68 -31.24 11.20 3.94
N SER A 69 -30.43 11.64 2.99
CA SER A 69 -30.71 11.56 1.55
C SER A 69 -30.46 10.20 0.92
N GLY A 70 -29.84 9.24 1.66
CA GLY A 70 -29.47 7.90 1.15
C GLY A 70 -28.19 7.86 0.31
N TRP A 71 -27.59 8.99 -0.06
CA TRP A 71 -26.38 9.03 -0.87
C TRP A 71 -25.18 8.32 -0.22
N ALA A 72 -25.06 8.36 1.11
CA ALA A 72 -24.01 7.66 1.82
C ALA A 72 -23.99 6.14 1.52
N ALA A 73 -25.18 5.53 1.36
CA ALA A 73 -25.29 4.09 1.02
C ALA A 73 -24.80 3.81 -0.41
N PHE A 74 -25.14 4.68 -1.39
CA PHE A 74 -24.64 4.54 -2.76
C PHE A 74 -23.13 4.66 -2.86
N PHE A 75 -22.54 5.66 -2.18
CA PHE A 75 -21.09 5.80 -2.15
C PHE A 75 -20.41 4.63 -1.43
N ASN A 76 -21.00 4.13 -0.35
CA ASN A 76 -20.46 2.95 0.34
C ASN A 76 -20.50 1.70 -0.55
N GLN A 77 -21.54 1.52 -1.37
CA GLN A 77 -21.59 0.42 -2.33
C GLN A 77 -20.52 0.57 -3.41
N ALA A 78 -20.33 1.77 -3.95
CA ALA A 78 -19.27 2.05 -4.92
C ALA A 78 -17.86 1.80 -4.33
N TYR A 79 -17.63 2.22 -3.09
CA TYR A 79 -16.40 1.89 -2.34
C TYR A 79 -16.22 0.37 -2.21
N THR A 80 -17.27 -0.35 -1.82
CA THR A 80 -17.21 -1.79 -1.58
C THR A 80 -16.77 -2.57 -2.83
N VAL A 81 -17.27 -2.21 -4.01
CA VAL A 81 -16.96 -2.91 -5.27
C VAL A 81 -15.67 -2.40 -5.97
N THR A 82 -15.04 -1.39 -5.44
CA THR A 82 -13.76 -0.87 -5.92
C THR A 82 -12.63 -1.18 -4.94
N PHE A 83 -12.46 -0.34 -3.94
CA PHE A 83 -11.44 -0.48 -2.90
C PHE A 83 -11.69 -1.70 -1.99
N GLY A 84 -12.96 -1.99 -1.66
CA GLY A 84 -13.32 -3.07 -0.73
C GLY A 84 -13.00 -4.48 -1.21
N ILE A 85 -12.78 -4.70 -2.52
CA ILE A 85 -12.41 -6.01 -3.09
C ILE A 85 -10.99 -6.02 -3.71
N MET A 86 -10.09 -5.25 -3.14
CA MET A 86 -8.77 -5.01 -3.72
C MET A 86 -7.88 -6.25 -3.81
N ALA A 87 -8.05 -7.23 -2.93
CA ALA A 87 -7.32 -8.49 -3.02
C ALA A 87 -7.65 -9.24 -4.31
N LEU A 88 -8.90 -9.15 -4.78
CA LEU A 88 -9.30 -9.75 -6.05
C LEU A 88 -8.58 -9.08 -7.24
N TRP A 89 -8.51 -7.76 -7.26
CA TRP A 89 -7.77 -7.02 -8.29
C TRP A 89 -6.28 -7.31 -8.26
N ALA A 90 -5.69 -7.46 -7.05
CA ALA A 90 -4.30 -7.83 -6.88
C ALA A 90 -4.01 -9.25 -7.43
N ALA A 91 -4.85 -10.23 -7.14
CA ALA A 91 -4.69 -11.59 -7.65
C ALA A 91 -4.69 -11.62 -9.19
N VAL A 92 -5.58 -10.86 -9.82
CA VAL A 92 -5.64 -10.72 -11.30
C VAL A 92 -4.40 -10.01 -11.84
N GLY A 93 -4.08 -8.83 -11.30
CA GLY A 93 -3.00 -7.98 -11.80
C GLY A 93 -1.63 -8.64 -11.68
N ILE A 94 -1.34 -9.31 -10.56
CA ILE A 94 -0.07 -9.99 -10.34
C ILE A 94 0.14 -11.16 -11.30
N ALA A 95 -0.87 -12.03 -11.47
CA ALA A 95 -0.78 -13.14 -12.42
C ALA A 95 -0.68 -12.66 -13.86
N TYR A 96 -1.46 -11.64 -14.22
CA TYR A 96 -1.40 -11.00 -15.52
C TYR A 96 0.01 -10.48 -15.83
N VAL A 97 0.58 -9.69 -14.92
CA VAL A 97 1.92 -9.10 -15.11
C VAL A 97 2.99 -10.17 -15.13
N TYR A 98 2.88 -11.19 -14.28
CA TYR A 98 3.83 -12.30 -14.29
C TYR A 98 3.92 -12.96 -15.67
N VAL A 99 2.79 -13.33 -16.24
CA VAL A 99 2.71 -14.03 -17.53
C VAL A 99 3.09 -13.12 -18.70
N ARG A 100 2.68 -11.84 -18.65
CA ARG A 100 3.08 -10.84 -19.64
C ARG A 100 4.59 -10.63 -19.68
N ASN A 101 5.25 -10.60 -18.52
CA ASN A 101 6.71 -10.46 -18.43
C ASN A 101 7.45 -11.72 -18.93
N GLU A 102 6.77 -12.87 -19.04
CA GLU A 102 7.28 -14.08 -19.69
C GLU A 102 7.02 -14.09 -21.22
N GLY A 103 6.36 -13.07 -21.76
CA GLY A 103 6.06 -12.94 -23.19
C GLY A 103 4.86 -13.75 -23.68
N TYR A 104 3.96 -14.18 -22.79
CA TYR A 104 2.77 -14.93 -23.14
C TYR A 104 1.51 -14.08 -23.05
N GLU A 105 0.42 -14.59 -23.67
CA GLU A 105 -0.92 -13.99 -23.52
C GLU A 105 -1.36 -14.07 -22.04
N ALA A 106 -1.57 -12.90 -21.44
CA ALA A 106 -1.64 -12.79 -19.98
C ALA A 106 -3.06 -12.71 -19.41
N LEU A 107 -4.05 -12.26 -20.21
CA LEU A 107 -5.42 -12.11 -19.73
C LEU A 107 -6.03 -13.41 -19.21
N PRO A 108 -5.89 -14.55 -19.91
CA PRO A 108 -6.39 -15.82 -19.40
C PRO A 108 -5.78 -16.23 -18.06
N ALA A 109 -4.50 -15.92 -17.84
CA ALA A 109 -3.83 -16.21 -16.57
C ALA A 109 -4.38 -15.34 -15.42
N GLY A 110 -4.64 -14.06 -15.67
CA GLY A 110 -5.30 -13.18 -14.70
C GLY A 110 -6.68 -13.69 -14.29
N LEU A 111 -7.50 -14.08 -15.26
CA LEU A 111 -8.84 -14.66 -15.01
C LEU A 111 -8.74 -16.03 -14.30
N THR A 112 -7.76 -16.86 -14.64
CA THR A 112 -7.50 -18.13 -13.94
C THR A 112 -7.12 -17.87 -12.48
N SER A 113 -6.30 -16.85 -12.21
CA SER A 113 -5.94 -16.46 -10.84
C SER A 113 -7.16 -15.98 -10.04
N MET A 114 -8.03 -15.18 -10.65
CA MET A 114 -9.29 -14.77 -10.04
C MET A 114 -10.14 -15.99 -9.65
N ALA A 115 -10.37 -16.90 -10.60
CA ALA A 115 -11.14 -18.09 -10.34
C ALA A 115 -10.52 -19.00 -9.25
N THR A 116 -9.18 -19.14 -9.27
CA THR A 116 -8.42 -19.87 -8.25
C THR A 116 -8.59 -19.23 -6.87
N PHE A 117 -8.44 -17.91 -6.77
CA PHE A 117 -8.58 -17.18 -5.51
C PHE A 117 -9.99 -17.31 -4.91
N LEU A 118 -11.03 -17.24 -5.76
CA LEU A 118 -12.42 -17.45 -5.35
C LEU A 118 -12.69 -18.91 -4.96
N LEU A 119 -12.07 -19.88 -5.62
CA LEU A 119 -12.24 -21.30 -5.34
C LEU A 119 -11.62 -21.73 -4.01
N LEU A 120 -10.54 -21.05 -3.58
CA LEU A 120 -9.84 -21.39 -2.33
C LEU A 120 -10.54 -20.91 -1.05
N GLN A 121 -11.63 -20.16 -1.17
CA GLN A 121 -12.48 -19.76 -0.03
C GLN A 121 -13.77 -20.55 0.01
N THR A 122 -14.37 -20.66 1.21
CA THR A 122 -15.70 -21.24 1.35
C THR A 122 -16.77 -20.27 0.79
N LEU A 123 -17.64 -20.78 -0.11
CA LEU A 123 -18.75 -19.99 -0.68
C LEU A 123 -19.98 -20.04 0.25
N ASN A 124 -19.73 -19.78 1.53
CA ASN A 124 -20.76 -19.64 2.55
C ASN A 124 -20.32 -18.61 3.60
N ILE A 125 -21.28 -18.01 4.26
CA ILE A 125 -21.06 -17.17 5.43
C ILE A 125 -21.91 -17.69 6.59
N ALA A 126 -21.41 -17.53 7.83
CA ALA A 126 -22.20 -17.83 9.01
C ALA A 126 -23.50 -17.00 8.99
N SER A 127 -24.59 -17.58 9.48
CA SER A 127 -25.88 -16.90 9.52
C SER A 127 -25.76 -15.53 10.19
N PRO A 128 -26.11 -14.44 9.51
CA PRO A 128 -26.09 -13.11 10.11
C PRO A 128 -27.23 -12.88 11.13
N LEU A 129 -28.21 -13.77 11.15
CA LEU A 129 -29.46 -13.60 11.93
C LEU A 129 -29.16 -13.49 13.42
N VAL A 130 -28.35 -14.40 13.97
CA VAL A 130 -28.00 -14.39 15.40
C VAL A 130 -27.30 -13.09 15.80
N GLY A 131 -26.34 -12.66 14.99
CA GLY A 131 -25.62 -11.41 15.22
C GLY A 131 -26.52 -10.17 15.08
N ALA A 132 -27.41 -10.17 14.11
CA ALA A 132 -28.38 -9.09 13.91
C ALA A 132 -29.39 -9.01 15.08
N MET A 133 -29.90 -10.12 15.53
CA MET A 133 -30.81 -10.18 16.69
C MET A 133 -30.11 -9.67 17.96
N GLY A 134 -28.84 -10.05 18.20
CA GLY A 134 -28.07 -9.58 19.34
C GLY A 134 -27.82 -8.07 19.32
N LYS A 135 -27.60 -7.49 18.16
CA LYS A 135 -27.32 -6.04 18.00
C LYS A 135 -28.56 -5.17 17.98
N SER A 136 -29.63 -5.61 17.32
CA SER A 136 -30.86 -4.83 17.19
C SER A 136 -31.79 -4.91 18.41
N GLY A 137 -31.52 -5.85 19.32
CA GLY A 137 -32.43 -6.15 20.40
C GLY A 137 -33.74 -6.85 19.95
N THR A 138 -33.90 -7.09 18.64
CA THR A 138 -35.06 -7.74 18.07
C THR A 138 -35.13 -9.19 18.55
N GLY A 139 -36.18 -9.57 19.25
CA GLY A 139 -36.34 -10.89 19.85
C GLY A 139 -37.40 -11.72 19.16
N ILE A 140 -37.64 -12.90 19.72
CA ILE A 140 -38.74 -13.79 19.32
C ILE A 140 -40.04 -13.23 19.91
N THR A 141 -41.04 -12.97 19.07
CA THR A 141 -42.37 -12.51 19.46
C THR A 141 -43.41 -13.61 19.26
N ASN A 142 -44.43 -13.64 20.10
CA ASN A 142 -45.56 -14.52 19.92
C ASN A 142 -46.56 -13.93 18.88
N ALA A 143 -47.61 -14.68 18.57
CA ALA A 143 -48.64 -14.27 17.61
C ALA A 143 -49.37 -12.97 17.99
N ALA A 144 -49.31 -12.55 19.27
CA ALA A 144 -49.88 -11.30 19.77
C ALA A 144 -48.85 -10.13 19.74
N GLY A 145 -47.66 -10.31 19.12
CA GLY A 145 -46.63 -9.29 19.01
C GLY A 145 -45.83 -9.06 20.30
N LYS A 146 -46.04 -9.83 21.35
CA LYS A 146 -45.29 -9.71 22.62
C LYS A 146 -43.94 -10.44 22.49
N THR A 147 -42.86 -9.76 22.80
CA THR A 147 -41.51 -10.34 22.85
C THR A 147 -41.42 -11.40 23.94
N VAL A 148 -41.22 -12.65 23.56
CA VAL A 148 -41.08 -13.81 24.46
C VAL A 148 -39.62 -13.96 24.89
N MET A 149 -38.68 -13.66 23.99
CA MET A 149 -37.24 -13.68 24.26
C MET A 149 -36.55 -12.53 23.52
N SER A 150 -35.75 -11.72 24.23
CA SER A 150 -35.03 -10.62 23.60
C SER A 150 -33.96 -11.14 22.63
N GLY A 151 -33.59 -10.35 21.63
CA GLY A 151 -32.54 -10.72 20.66
C GLY A 151 -31.21 -11.06 21.28
N THR A 152 -30.82 -10.32 22.33
CA THR A 152 -29.61 -10.59 23.16
C THR A 152 -29.73 -11.93 23.88
N ALA A 153 -30.90 -12.26 24.43
CA ALA A 153 -31.14 -13.54 25.12
C ALA A 153 -31.15 -14.71 24.11
N VAL A 154 -31.66 -14.51 22.90
CA VAL A 154 -31.60 -15.52 21.82
C VAL A 154 -30.15 -15.78 21.43
N ALA A 155 -29.34 -14.74 21.21
CA ALA A 155 -27.93 -14.88 20.86
C ALA A 155 -27.09 -15.55 21.96
N ALA A 156 -27.39 -15.26 23.23
CA ALA A 156 -26.70 -15.84 24.39
C ALA A 156 -27.12 -17.26 24.74
N ASN A 157 -28.29 -17.71 24.33
CA ASN A 157 -28.86 -19.02 24.73
C ASN A 157 -29.33 -19.83 23.50
N ILE A 158 -28.67 -19.70 22.37
CA ILE A 158 -29.06 -20.36 21.13
C ILE A 158 -29.14 -21.88 21.29
N ASP A 159 -28.24 -22.47 22.11
CA ASP A 159 -28.16 -23.89 22.37
C ASP A 159 -29.37 -24.43 23.18
N LYS A 160 -30.14 -23.54 23.79
CA LYS A 160 -31.34 -23.88 24.58
C LYS A 160 -32.62 -23.76 23.78
N LEU A 161 -32.55 -23.29 22.53
CA LEU A 161 -33.69 -23.20 21.64
C LEU A 161 -34.08 -24.59 21.07
N PRO A 162 -35.32 -24.79 20.61
CA PRO A 162 -35.69 -25.98 19.87
C PRO A 162 -34.81 -26.20 18.66
N HIS A 163 -34.40 -27.45 18.38
CA HIS A 163 -33.46 -27.81 17.30
C HIS A 163 -33.84 -27.22 15.93
N ALA A 164 -35.13 -27.21 15.59
CA ALA A 164 -35.59 -26.61 14.34
C ALA A 164 -35.28 -25.09 14.25
N LEU A 165 -35.41 -24.37 15.37
CA LEU A 165 -35.12 -22.94 15.43
C LEU A 165 -33.61 -22.67 15.48
N GLN A 166 -32.85 -23.52 16.21
CA GLN A 166 -31.41 -23.48 16.15
C GLN A 166 -30.92 -23.65 14.71
N GLY A 167 -31.36 -24.70 14.01
CA GLY A 167 -31.00 -24.98 12.63
C GLY A 167 -31.30 -23.78 11.73
N PHE A 168 -32.48 -23.19 11.83
CA PHE A 168 -32.88 -22.02 11.04
C PHE A 168 -31.99 -20.80 11.33
N LEU A 169 -31.68 -20.50 12.60
CA LEU A 169 -30.90 -19.34 13.00
C LEU A 169 -29.42 -19.50 12.72
N THR A 170 -28.88 -20.72 12.74
CA THR A 170 -27.46 -21.00 12.55
C THR A 170 -27.08 -21.48 11.15
N SER A 171 -28.11 -21.81 10.30
CA SER A 171 -27.85 -22.27 8.94
C SER A 171 -26.99 -21.26 8.17
N PRO A 172 -25.85 -21.66 7.62
CA PRO A 172 -25.03 -20.75 6.83
C PRO A 172 -25.75 -20.35 5.55
N VAL A 173 -25.56 -19.11 5.12
CA VAL A 173 -26.00 -18.66 3.80
C VAL A 173 -25.01 -19.20 2.78
N THR A 174 -25.47 -20.05 1.87
CA THR A 174 -24.65 -20.70 0.84
C THR A 174 -24.77 -20.00 -0.50
N GLY A 175 -23.80 -20.22 -1.40
CA GLY A 175 -23.78 -19.59 -2.73
C GLY A 175 -23.43 -18.10 -2.69
N VAL A 176 -22.73 -17.65 -1.66
CA VAL A 176 -22.31 -16.26 -1.47
C VAL A 176 -20.79 -16.18 -1.34
N ILE A 177 -20.24 -15.09 -1.82
CA ILE A 177 -18.80 -14.79 -1.70
C ILE A 177 -18.61 -13.94 -0.45
N ASN A 178 -17.69 -14.35 0.43
CA ASN A 178 -17.35 -13.57 1.60
C ASN A 178 -16.43 -12.40 1.19
N ILE A 179 -17.01 -11.20 1.17
CA ILE A 179 -16.34 -9.98 0.75
C ILE A 179 -15.13 -9.63 1.62
N THR A 180 -15.11 -10.10 2.87
CA THR A 180 -13.99 -9.88 3.80
C THR A 180 -12.67 -10.42 3.25
N TRP A 181 -12.72 -11.60 2.60
CA TRP A 181 -11.55 -12.22 1.97
C TRP A 181 -11.16 -11.57 0.64
N LEU A 182 -12.05 -10.80 0.02
CA LEU A 182 -11.72 -10.04 -1.20
C LEU A 182 -11.00 -8.72 -0.91
N GLY A 183 -11.07 -8.25 0.34
CA GLY A 183 -10.41 -7.02 0.83
C GLY A 183 -9.06 -7.30 1.50
N GLY A 184 -8.74 -6.47 2.51
CA GLY A 184 -7.45 -6.49 3.20
C GLY A 184 -7.05 -7.83 3.81
N GLN A 185 -8.00 -8.55 4.41
CA GLN A 185 -7.72 -9.85 5.04
C GLN A 185 -7.28 -10.93 4.06
N GLY A 186 -7.68 -10.86 2.79
CA GLY A 186 -7.25 -11.80 1.76
C GLY A 186 -6.03 -11.37 0.97
N MET A 187 -5.41 -10.22 1.28
CA MET A 187 -4.38 -9.61 0.44
C MET A 187 -3.14 -10.50 0.28
N ILE A 188 -2.60 -11.05 1.36
CA ILE A 188 -1.42 -11.94 1.27
C ILE A 188 -1.76 -13.21 0.48
N ALA A 189 -2.95 -13.78 0.71
CA ALA A 189 -3.41 -14.93 -0.06
C ALA A 189 -3.56 -14.61 -1.56
N ALA A 190 -4.06 -13.43 -1.89
CA ALA A 190 -4.18 -12.95 -3.28
C ALA A 190 -2.82 -12.77 -3.96
N ILE A 191 -1.83 -12.19 -3.25
CA ILE A 191 -0.46 -12.06 -3.73
C ILE A 191 0.15 -13.43 -4.03
N LEU A 192 0.05 -14.36 -3.08
CA LEU A 192 0.56 -15.73 -3.27
C LEU A 192 -0.16 -16.43 -4.43
N CYS A 193 -1.49 -16.32 -4.50
CA CYS A 193 -2.28 -16.88 -5.58
C CYS A 193 -1.84 -16.33 -6.93
N GLY A 194 -1.72 -15.00 -7.06
CA GLY A 194 -1.28 -14.35 -8.30
C GLY A 194 0.11 -14.80 -8.76
N ILE A 195 1.06 -14.88 -7.84
CA ILE A 195 2.43 -15.33 -8.14
C ILE A 195 2.44 -16.82 -8.54
N ILE A 196 1.79 -17.68 -7.76
CA ILE A 196 1.78 -19.14 -7.99
C ILE A 196 1.08 -19.47 -9.31
N VAL A 197 -0.08 -18.86 -9.56
CA VAL A 197 -0.83 -19.07 -10.81
C VAL A 197 -0.04 -18.55 -12.00
N GLY A 198 0.53 -17.34 -11.93
CA GLY A 198 1.37 -16.79 -12.99
C GLY A 198 2.59 -17.64 -13.30
N TRP A 199 3.26 -18.14 -12.26
CA TRP A 199 4.39 -19.07 -12.42
C TRP A 199 3.97 -20.41 -13.02
N ALA A 200 2.93 -21.05 -12.49
CA ALA A 200 2.46 -22.36 -12.96
C ALA A 200 1.96 -22.27 -14.40
N TYR A 201 1.17 -21.27 -14.74
CA TYR A 201 0.66 -21.01 -16.07
C TYR A 201 1.81 -20.84 -17.08
N SER A 202 2.76 -19.96 -16.79
CA SER A 202 3.94 -19.73 -17.64
C SER A 202 4.81 -20.99 -17.80
N ALA A 203 4.98 -21.76 -16.70
CA ALA A 203 5.76 -22.99 -16.74
C ALA A 203 5.11 -24.06 -17.65
N MET A 204 3.79 -24.18 -17.61
CA MET A 204 3.05 -25.12 -18.46
C MET A 204 3.12 -24.72 -19.92
N ILE A 205 2.90 -23.43 -20.25
CA ILE A 205 3.04 -22.94 -21.63
C ILE A 205 4.45 -23.22 -22.17
N ARG A 206 5.49 -22.92 -21.37
CA ARG A 206 6.89 -23.16 -21.76
C ARG A 206 7.20 -24.64 -22.00
N LYS A 207 6.58 -25.54 -21.24
CA LYS A 207 6.72 -27.00 -21.41
C LYS A 207 5.86 -27.56 -22.55
N GLY A 208 5.12 -26.73 -23.27
CA GLY A 208 4.26 -27.16 -24.37
C GLY A 208 2.91 -27.75 -23.92
N TRP A 209 2.52 -27.62 -22.64
CA TRP A 209 1.20 -28.03 -22.14
C TRP A 209 0.13 -27.05 -22.58
N LYS A 210 -0.16 -27.08 -23.89
CA LYS A 210 -1.10 -26.15 -24.53
C LYS A 210 -1.72 -26.78 -25.75
N ILE A 211 -2.92 -26.37 -26.13
CA ILE A 211 -3.53 -26.71 -27.41
C ILE A 211 -2.99 -25.72 -28.42
N THR A 212 -2.39 -26.23 -29.48
CA THR A 212 -1.89 -25.44 -30.61
C THR A 212 -2.86 -25.59 -31.76
N LEU A 213 -3.41 -24.50 -32.24
CA LEU A 213 -4.26 -24.46 -33.44
C LEU A 213 -3.46 -24.11 -34.68
N PRO A 214 -3.94 -24.49 -35.91
CA PRO A 214 -3.30 -24.12 -37.18
C PRO A 214 -3.20 -22.60 -37.35
N GLU A 215 -2.17 -22.15 -38.11
CA GLU A 215 -1.89 -20.70 -38.31
C GLU A 215 -3.04 -19.93 -38.99
N GLN A 216 -3.97 -20.62 -39.67
CA GLN A 216 -5.14 -20.03 -40.30
C GLN A 216 -6.19 -19.54 -39.29
N VAL A 217 -6.09 -19.96 -38.01
CA VAL A 217 -7.01 -19.56 -36.97
C VAL A 217 -6.57 -18.19 -36.40
N PRO A 218 -7.51 -17.21 -36.26
CA PRO A 218 -7.19 -15.92 -35.68
C PRO A 218 -6.50 -16.06 -34.29
N SER A 219 -5.45 -15.27 -34.07
CA SER A 219 -4.64 -15.34 -32.83
C SER A 219 -5.48 -15.17 -31.56
N SER A 220 -6.53 -14.34 -31.59
CA SER A 220 -7.44 -14.14 -30.47
C SER A 220 -8.17 -15.43 -30.07
N VAL A 221 -8.50 -16.29 -31.02
CA VAL A 221 -9.13 -17.60 -30.77
C VAL A 221 -8.07 -18.61 -30.32
N ALA A 222 -6.94 -18.68 -31.06
CA ALA A 222 -5.85 -19.61 -30.77
C ALA A 222 -5.31 -19.44 -29.33
N ASN A 223 -5.19 -18.19 -28.85
CA ASN A 223 -4.73 -17.89 -27.50
C ASN A 223 -5.68 -18.42 -26.41
N GLN A 224 -7.00 -18.42 -26.64
CA GLN A 224 -7.96 -18.97 -25.68
C GLN A 224 -7.83 -20.49 -25.55
N PHE A 225 -7.63 -21.21 -26.68
CA PHE A 225 -7.39 -22.65 -26.65
C PHE A 225 -6.03 -23.00 -26.03
N THR A 226 -5.01 -22.19 -26.29
CA THR A 226 -3.69 -22.31 -25.61
C THR A 226 -3.81 -22.24 -24.10
N ALA A 227 -4.69 -21.38 -23.58
CA ALA A 227 -4.92 -21.18 -22.15
C ALA A 227 -5.69 -22.32 -21.46
N MET A 228 -6.44 -23.12 -22.22
CA MET A 228 -7.41 -24.07 -21.67
C MET A 228 -6.75 -25.15 -20.78
N ILE A 229 -5.64 -25.75 -21.22
CA ILE A 229 -4.94 -26.78 -20.45
C ILE A 229 -4.31 -26.19 -19.18
N PRO A 230 -3.52 -25.11 -19.22
CA PRO A 230 -2.96 -24.51 -18.02
C PRO A 230 -4.05 -24.09 -17.00
N ALA A 231 -5.10 -23.43 -17.47
CA ALA A 231 -6.21 -23.01 -16.61
C ALA A 231 -6.93 -24.22 -15.96
N GLY A 232 -7.24 -25.23 -16.75
CA GLY A 232 -7.90 -26.45 -16.26
C GLY A 232 -7.07 -27.17 -15.18
N VAL A 233 -5.77 -27.35 -15.42
CA VAL A 233 -4.88 -27.99 -14.45
C VAL A 233 -4.79 -27.17 -13.15
N ILE A 234 -4.61 -25.85 -13.24
CA ILE A 234 -4.53 -24.97 -12.06
C ILE A 234 -5.82 -25.04 -11.25
N LEU A 235 -6.99 -24.98 -11.90
CA LEU A 235 -8.28 -25.04 -11.20
C LEU A 235 -8.54 -26.40 -10.57
N ILE A 236 -8.13 -27.51 -11.22
CA ILE A 236 -8.23 -28.85 -10.64
C ILE A 236 -7.34 -28.95 -9.40
N VAL A 237 -6.10 -28.45 -9.45
CA VAL A 237 -5.21 -28.46 -8.28
C VAL A 237 -5.80 -27.60 -7.15
N ALA A 238 -6.32 -26.41 -7.46
CA ALA A 238 -6.96 -25.54 -6.47
C ALA A 238 -8.18 -26.23 -5.84
N MET A 239 -8.99 -26.93 -6.64
CA MET A 239 -10.13 -27.71 -6.14
C MET A 239 -9.69 -28.84 -5.20
N LEU A 240 -8.61 -29.55 -5.54
CA LEU A 240 -8.07 -30.60 -4.67
C LEU A 240 -7.53 -30.04 -3.35
N ILE A 241 -6.87 -28.87 -3.39
CA ILE A 241 -6.42 -28.16 -2.18
C ILE A 241 -7.65 -27.77 -1.34
N TYR A 242 -8.66 -27.16 -1.92
CA TYR A 242 -9.91 -26.79 -1.23
C TYR A 242 -10.56 -28.03 -0.59
N ALA A 243 -10.70 -29.13 -1.33
CA ALA A 243 -11.29 -30.37 -0.84
C ALA A 243 -10.48 -30.96 0.34
N ALA A 244 -9.14 -30.94 0.28
CA ALA A 244 -8.30 -31.39 1.37
C ALA A 244 -8.52 -30.54 2.64
N PHE A 245 -8.55 -29.22 2.53
CA PHE A 245 -8.83 -28.34 3.67
C PHE A 245 -10.25 -28.52 4.23
N SER A 246 -11.25 -28.73 3.37
CA SER A 246 -12.62 -29.03 3.78
C SER A 246 -12.73 -30.36 4.52
N ALA A 247 -11.91 -31.35 4.15
CA ALA A 247 -11.92 -32.69 4.77
C ALA A 247 -11.17 -32.75 6.12
N PHE A 248 -10.08 -31.97 6.27
CA PHE A 248 -9.17 -32.09 7.41
C PHE A 248 -9.36 -31.01 8.48
N GLY A 249 -10.22 -30.01 8.29
CA GLY A 249 -10.36 -28.98 9.30
C GLY A 249 -11.50 -27.99 9.05
N ASN A 250 -11.90 -27.31 10.12
CA ASN A 250 -12.89 -26.23 10.09
C ASN A 250 -12.27 -24.89 9.62
N THR A 251 -11.25 -24.92 8.75
CA THR A 251 -10.55 -23.72 8.29
C THR A 251 -10.35 -23.81 6.78
N ASP A 252 -10.44 -22.67 6.09
CA ASP A 252 -10.11 -22.59 4.68
C ASP A 252 -8.65 -22.12 4.46
N VAL A 253 -8.16 -22.23 3.22
CA VAL A 253 -6.79 -21.88 2.83
C VAL A 253 -6.49 -20.41 3.13
N LEU A 254 -7.45 -19.50 2.84
CA LEU A 254 -7.28 -18.07 3.05
C LEU A 254 -7.14 -17.75 4.53
N GLN A 255 -7.96 -18.37 5.37
CA GLN A 255 -7.92 -18.22 6.81
C GLN A 255 -6.59 -18.71 7.41
N LEU A 256 -6.07 -19.83 6.89
CA LEU A 256 -4.76 -20.33 7.32
C LEU A 256 -3.63 -19.36 6.96
N ILE A 257 -3.60 -18.89 5.70
CA ILE A 257 -2.62 -17.90 5.24
C ILE A 257 -2.73 -16.62 6.07
N TYR A 258 -3.94 -16.14 6.34
CA TYR A 258 -4.17 -14.97 7.19
C TYR A 258 -3.55 -15.16 8.58
N LYS A 259 -3.83 -16.26 9.25
CA LYS A 259 -3.33 -16.53 10.61
C LYS A 259 -1.82 -16.76 10.66
N LEU A 260 -1.27 -17.52 9.71
CA LEU A 260 0.14 -17.93 9.75
C LEU A 260 1.09 -16.89 9.16
N LEU A 261 0.67 -16.13 8.16
CA LEU A 261 1.53 -15.19 7.45
C LEU A 261 1.09 -13.74 7.67
N GLN A 262 -0.16 -13.41 7.42
CA GLN A 262 -0.59 -12.02 7.43
C GLN A 262 -0.56 -11.43 8.83
N THR A 263 -1.15 -12.07 9.82
CA THR A 263 -1.20 -11.55 11.20
C THR A 263 0.19 -11.31 11.81
N PRO A 264 1.17 -12.24 11.72
CA PRO A 264 2.53 -11.99 12.19
C PRO A 264 3.22 -10.84 11.43
N LEU A 265 3.06 -10.77 10.11
CA LEU A 265 3.66 -9.69 9.29
C LEU A 265 3.05 -8.32 9.63
N GLN A 266 1.73 -8.26 9.83
CA GLN A 266 1.05 -7.04 10.31
C GLN A 266 1.60 -6.62 11.68
N GLY A 267 1.70 -7.53 12.64
CA GLY A 267 2.24 -7.24 13.97
C GLY A 267 3.69 -6.74 13.94
N LEU A 268 4.51 -7.28 13.05
CA LEU A 268 5.89 -6.82 12.88
C LEU A 268 5.96 -5.43 12.25
N SER A 269 5.19 -5.18 11.18
CA SER A 269 5.17 -3.90 10.47
C SER A 269 4.50 -2.79 11.28
N ASP A 270 3.47 -3.11 12.09
CA ASP A 270 2.76 -2.17 12.98
C ASP A 270 3.49 -1.94 14.30
N SER A 271 4.76 -2.29 14.39
CA SER A 271 5.63 -2.01 15.53
C SER A 271 6.41 -0.71 15.33
N PHE A 272 6.91 -0.13 16.44
CA PHE A 272 7.82 1.01 16.40
C PHE A 272 9.05 0.71 15.54
N GLY A 273 9.66 -0.47 15.72
CA GLY A 273 10.81 -0.90 14.94
C GLY A 273 10.48 -1.06 13.45
N GLY A 274 9.31 -1.62 13.13
CA GLY A 274 8.83 -1.75 11.76
C GLY A 274 8.68 -0.38 11.07
N ALA A 275 8.06 0.58 11.74
CA ALA A 275 7.91 1.95 11.23
C ALA A 275 9.27 2.60 10.91
N VAL A 276 10.23 2.48 11.83
CA VAL A 276 11.60 3.04 11.68
C VAL A 276 12.36 2.37 10.55
N ILE A 277 12.31 1.03 10.47
CA ILE A 277 13.00 0.28 9.42
C ILE A 277 12.43 0.63 8.03
N ILE A 278 11.11 0.69 7.88
CA ILE A 278 10.48 1.07 6.62
C ILE A 278 10.88 2.50 6.24
N ALA A 279 10.85 3.43 7.20
CA ALA A 279 11.23 4.82 6.98
C ALA A 279 12.70 5.00 6.59
N PHE A 280 13.60 4.13 7.07
CA PHE A 280 15.02 4.12 6.68
C PHE A 280 15.23 3.50 5.30
N LEU A 281 14.55 2.39 4.98
CA LEU A 281 14.80 1.64 3.75
C LEU A 281 14.37 2.40 2.48
N VAL A 282 13.32 3.22 2.53
CA VAL A 282 12.88 4.00 1.37
C VAL A 282 13.97 4.94 0.87
N PRO A 283 14.49 5.88 1.66
CA PRO A 283 15.59 6.75 1.22
C PRO A 283 16.90 5.98 1.03
N PHE A 284 17.09 4.84 1.70
CA PHE A 284 18.26 3.99 1.49
C PHE A 284 18.37 3.52 0.04
N PHE A 285 17.31 2.95 -0.53
CA PHE A 285 17.33 2.54 -1.94
C PHE A 285 17.52 3.73 -2.88
N TRP A 286 16.83 4.83 -2.65
CA TRP A 286 17.00 6.05 -3.44
C TRP A 286 18.40 6.61 -3.40
N PHE A 287 19.07 6.57 -2.26
CA PHE A 287 20.44 7.04 -2.12
C PHE A 287 21.42 6.28 -3.02
N PHE A 288 21.13 5.02 -3.34
CA PHE A 288 21.90 4.21 -4.29
C PHE A 288 21.33 4.22 -5.72
N GLY A 289 20.48 5.17 -6.05
CA GLY A 289 19.93 5.34 -7.40
C GLY A 289 18.83 4.35 -7.77
N VAL A 290 18.27 3.64 -6.80
CA VAL A 290 17.16 2.71 -7.00
C VAL A 290 15.87 3.32 -6.46
N HIS A 291 14.77 3.23 -7.20
CA HIS A 291 13.49 3.84 -6.80
C HIS A 291 12.91 3.19 -5.53
N GLY A 292 13.34 3.70 -4.36
CA GLY A 292 12.99 3.12 -3.05
C GLY A 292 11.50 3.10 -2.77
N GLY A 293 10.77 4.12 -3.19
CA GLY A 293 9.32 4.19 -3.02
C GLY A 293 8.58 3.04 -3.75
N LEU A 294 8.98 2.71 -4.98
CA LEU A 294 8.39 1.58 -5.72
C LEU A 294 8.74 0.23 -5.09
N ILE A 295 10.01 0.04 -4.72
CA ILE A 295 10.45 -1.21 -4.08
C ILE A 295 9.73 -1.44 -2.77
N MET A 296 9.83 -0.48 -1.88
CA MET A 296 9.24 -0.60 -0.55
C MET A 296 7.71 -0.58 -0.62
N GLY A 297 7.12 0.25 -1.48
CA GLY A 297 5.68 0.25 -1.73
C GLY A 297 5.18 -1.11 -2.22
N GLY A 298 5.87 -1.76 -3.15
CA GLY A 298 5.52 -3.10 -3.61
C GLY A 298 5.58 -4.17 -2.51
N ILE A 299 6.58 -4.08 -1.62
CA ILE A 299 6.73 -5.02 -0.50
C ILE A 299 5.73 -4.71 0.62
N THR A 300 5.62 -3.44 1.02
CA THR A 300 4.84 -3.05 2.18
C THR A 300 3.34 -2.96 1.90
N SER A 301 2.91 -2.71 0.66
CA SER A 301 1.49 -2.60 0.31
C SER A 301 0.70 -3.85 0.72
N GLY A 302 1.24 -5.05 0.46
CA GLY A 302 0.61 -6.31 0.85
C GLY A 302 0.40 -6.48 2.36
N ILE A 303 1.12 -5.72 3.18
CA ILE A 303 1.09 -5.80 4.64
C ILE A 303 0.35 -4.60 5.25
N LEU A 304 0.59 -3.39 4.73
CA LEU A 304 0.06 -2.15 5.31
C LEU A 304 -1.36 -1.80 4.84
N ILE A 305 -1.75 -2.25 3.66
CA ILE A 305 -3.12 -2.05 3.17
C ILE A 305 -4.15 -2.79 4.03
N PRO A 306 -3.93 -4.04 4.46
CA PRO A 306 -4.79 -4.68 5.46
C PRO A 306 -4.99 -3.83 6.72
N ASN A 307 -3.92 -3.21 7.27
CA ASN A 307 -4.01 -2.33 8.43
C ASN A 307 -4.92 -1.12 8.17
N THR A 308 -4.85 -0.56 6.95
CA THR A 308 -5.75 0.51 6.50
C THR A 308 -7.21 0.08 6.52
N PHE A 309 -7.51 -1.14 6.03
CA PHE A 309 -8.88 -1.67 6.03
C PHE A 309 -9.42 -1.93 7.43
N ASP A 310 -8.58 -2.48 8.31
CA ASP A 310 -8.96 -2.72 9.70
C ASP A 310 -9.29 -1.38 10.40
N ASN A 311 -8.48 -0.36 10.18
CA ASN A 311 -8.76 0.99 10.68
C ASN A 311 -10.03 1.60 10.05
N ALA A 312 -10.27 1.41 8.74
CA ALA A 312 -11.48 1.88 8.09
C ALA A 312 -12.73 1.20 8.69
N ALA A 313 -12.68 -0.10 8.95
CA ALA A 313 -13.77 -0.83 9.59
C ALA A 313 -14.03 -0.33 11.02
N LEU A 314 -12.97 -0.08 11.80
CA LEU A 314 -13.09 0.50 13.13
C LEU A 314 -13.63 1.94 13.10
N TYR A 315 -13.21 2.73 12.12
CA TYR A 315 -13.71 4.09 11.93
C TYR A 315 -15.21 4.11 11.62
N HIS A 316 -15.65 3.25 10.70
CA HIS A 316 -17.08 3.06 10.41
C HIS A 316 -17.90 2.63 11.62
N ALA A 317 -17.33 1.79 12.46
CA ALA A 317 -17.96 1.34 13.69
C ALA A 317 -17.94 2.41 14.81
N GLY A 318 -17.31 3.57 14.62
CA GLY A 318 -17.09 4.57 15.67
C GLY A 318 -16.15 4.11 16.79
N LYS A 319 -15.26 3.15 16.49
CA LYS A 319 -14.38 2.47 17.44
C LYS A 319 -12.89 2.63 17.12
N LEU A 320 -12.51 3.63 16.34
CA LEU A 320 -11.12 3.83 15.91
C LEU A 320 -10.25 4.30 17.08
N THR A 321 -9.77 3.37 17.88
CA THR A 321 -8.79 3.61 18.96
C THR A 321 -7.80 2.47 19.04
N ILE A 322 -6.60 2.74 19.56
CA ILE A 322 -5.57 1.71 19.78
C ILE A 322 -6.09 0.59 20.71
N ALA A 323 -6.89 0.93 21.73
CA ALA A 323 -7.48 -0.04 22.65
C ALA A 323 -8.48 -0.99 21.96
N GLN A 324 -9.06 -0.59 20.83
CA GLN A 324 -9.98 -1.40 20.03
C GLN A 324 -9.29 -2.10 18.87
N GLY A 325 -7.95 -2.09 18.82
CA GLY A 325 -7.16 -2.78 17.79
C GLY A 325 -6.83 -1.95 16.57
N ALA A 326 -6.94 -0.62 16.64
CA ALA A 326 -6.51 0.23 15.53
C ALA A 326 -4.98 0.14 15.33
N HIS A 327 -4.57 0.04 14.07
CA HIS A 327 -3.18 0.02 13.67
C HIS A 327 -2.60 1.42 13.60
N VAL A 328 -1.33 1.57 13.98
CA VAL A 328 -0.57 2.81 13.84
C VAL A 328 0.02 2.91 12.44
N VAL A 329 0.70 1.83 11.99
CA VAL A 329 1.40 1.81 10.71
C VAL A 329 0.48 1.24 9.63
N THR A 330 -0.09 2.12 8.83
CA THR A 330 -0.97 1.82 7.70
C THR A 330 -0.32 2.22 6.39
N ASN A 331 -0.97 1.97 5.28
CA ASN A 331 -0.50 2.46 3.99
C ASN A 331 -0.48 4.01 3.91
N GLU A 332 -1.40 4.68 4.60
CA GLU A 332 -1.42 6.15 4.71
C GLU A 332 -0.27 6.66 5.57
N PHE A 333 0.14 5.92 6.61
CA PHE A 333 1.35 6.25 7.38
C PHE A 333 2.59 6.21 6.48
N TYR A 334 2.69 5.19 5.63
CA TYR A 334 3.76 5.07 4.64
C TYR A 334 3.74 6.23 3.62
N ASN A 335 2.59 6.51 3.01
CA ASN A 335 2.48 7.51 1.96
C ASN A 335 2.55 8.95 2.47
N ASN A 336 1.91 9.24 3.62
CA ASN A 336 1.68 10.62 4.07
C ASN A 336 2.57 11.05 5.24
N PHE A 337 3.49 10.16 5.73
CA PHE A 337 4.49 10.50 6.75
C PHE A 337 5.89 10.02 6.39
N ILE A 338 6.07 8.81 5.84
CA ILE A 338 7.41 8.34 5.43
C ILE A 338 7.82 8.96 4.08
N ASN A 339 6.88 9.07 3.13
CA ASN A 339 7.10 9.65 1.80
C ASN A 339 6.49 11.05 1.63
N LEU A 340 6.20 11.74 2.73
CA LEU A 340 5.65 13.09 2.72
C LEU A 340 6.60 14.03 1.94
N THR A 341 6.09 14.77 0.97
CA THR A 341 6.87 15.64 0.07
C THR A 341 7.98 14.93 -0.71
N GLY A 342 7.80 13.63 -0.95
CA GLY A 342 8.73 12.74 -1.63
C GLY A 342 9.69 12.02 -0.68
N SER A 343 10.43 11.08 -1.22
CA SER A 343 11.38 10.27 -0.44
C SER A 343 12.42 11.13 0.26
N GLY A 344 12.63 10.88 1.56
CA GLY A 344 13.53 11.68 2.39
C GLY A 344 12.88 12.92 2.99
N ILE A 345 11.60 13.18 2.72
CA ILE A 345 10.82 14.34 3.20
C ILE A 345 11.55 15.65 2.90
N THR A 346 11.81 15.88 1.61
CA THR A 346 12.75 16.93 1.12
C THR A 346 12.22 18.36 1.16
N ILE A 347 11.01 18.61 1.68
CA ILE A 347 10.46 19.97 1.78
C ILE A 347 11.38 20.94 2.53
N GLY A 348 12.10 20.45 3.54
CA GLY A 348 13.09 21.28 4.26
C GLY A 348 14.22 21.78 3.36
N LEU A 349 14.61 20.96 2.39
CA LEU A 349 15.59 21.37 1.39
C LEU A 349 14.98 22.37 0.39
N VAL A 350 13.72 22.18 -0.03
CA VAL A 350 13.01 23.15 -0.87
C VAL A 350 12.95 24.51 -0.20
N VAL A 351 12.52 24.58 1.05
CA VAL A 351 12.46 25.82 1.82
C VAL A 351 13.84 26.47 1.89
N PHE A 352 14.90 25.71 2.20
CA PHE A 352 16.25 26.23 2.23
C PHE A 352 16.67 26.85 0.89
N THR A 353 16.40 26.18 -0.23
CA THR A 353 16.76 26.68 -1.57
C THR A 353 16.09 27.99 -1.93
N LEU A 354 14.87 28.21 -1.43
CA LEU A 354 14.09 29.43 -1.71
C LEU A 354 14.47 30.61 -0.82
N VAL A 355 14.85 30.36 0.47
CA VAL A 355 15.01 31.43 1.45
C VAL A 355 16.48 31.73 1.81
N ALA A 356 17.40 30.78 1.65
CA ALA A 356 18.75 30.88 2.19
C ALA A 356 19.88 30.44 1.26
N ALA A 357 19.60 29.85 0.10
CA ALA A 357 20.64 29.40 -0.82
C ALA A 357 21.37 30.57 -1.49
N HIS A 358 22.67 30.39 -1.71
CA HIS A 358 23.56 31.32 -2.45
C HIS A 358 23.90 30.76 -3.82
N SER A 359 24.16 29.47 -3.92
CA SER A 359 24.50 28.74 -5.15
C SER A 359 23.41 28.92 -6.23
N VAL A 360 23.83 29.15 -7.46
CA VAL A 360 22.94 29.24 -8.63
C VAL A 360 22.22 27.91 -8.86
N GLN A 361 22.96 26.79 -8.67
CA GLN A 361 22.41 25.45 -8.82
C GLN A 361 21.26 25.21 -7.83
N PHE A 362 21.44 25.49 -6.54
CA PHE A 362 20.40 25.35 -5.52
C PHE A 362 19.18 26.21 -5.82
N LYS A 363 19.37 27.49 -6.16
CA LYS A 363 18.27 28.41 -6.50
C LYS A 363 17.46 27.93 -7.71
N THR A 364 18.15 27.43 -8.72
CA THR A 364 17.50 26.98 -9.97
C THR A 364 16.67 25.74 -9.73
N ILE A 365 17.27 24.72 -9.10
CA ILE A 365 16.57 23.45 -8.87
C ILE A 365 15.46 23.63 -7.83
N GLY A 366 15.67 24.48 -6.80
CA GLY A 366 14.63 24.78 -5.82
C GLY A 366 13.38 25.38 -6.41
N LYS A 367 13.49 26.25 -7.43
CA LYS A 367 12.35 26.79 -8.16
C LYS A 367 11.61 25.73 -8.98
N ILE A 368 12.34 24.81 -9.60
CA ILE A 368 11.79 23.70 -10.38
C ILE A 368 11.05 22.74 -9.45
N GLU A 369 11.62 22.46 -8.27
CA GLU A 369 11.10 21.49 -7.31
C GLU A 369 9.88 21.97 -6.53
N LEU A 370 9.66 23.27 -6.38
CA LEU A 370 8.62 23.83 -5.52
C LEU A 370 7.23 23.22 -5.79
N VAL A 371 6.82 23.19 -7.04
CA VAL A 371 5.49 22.65 -7.40
C VAL A 371 5.43 21.13 -7.27
N PRO A 372 6.38 20.35 -7.82
CA PRO A 372 6.43 18.90 -7.60
C PRO A 372 6.40 18.51 -6.13
N ALA A 373 7.18 19.16 -5.26
CA ALA A 373 7.25 18.84 -3.84
C ALA A 373 5.90 18.98 -3.11
N LEU A 374 5.05 19.91 -3.52
CA LEU A 374 3.69 20.05 -2.98
C LEU A 374 2.82 18.82 -3.29
N PHE A 375 3.13 18.09 -4.35
CA PHE A 375 2.45 16.87 -4.76
C PHE A 375 3.25 15.58 -4.42
N ASN A 376 4.17 15.67 -3.46
CA ASN A 376 5.00 14.57 -2.97
C ASN A 376 5.95 13.96 -4.03
N ILE A 377 6.36 14.75 -5.02
CA ILE A 377 7.28 14.40 -6.09
C ILE A 377 8.59 15.14 -5.83
N ASN A 378 9.74 14.44 -5.77
CA ASN A 378 11.04 15.08 -5.52
C ASN A 378 12.18 14.56 -6.40
N GLU A 379 11.86 13.94 -7.53
CA GLU A 379 12.81 13.50 -8.53
C GLU A 379 13.70 14.62 -9.06
N PRO A 380 13.24 15.87 -9.27
CA PRO A 380 14.13 16.98 -9.65
C PRO A 380 15.25 17.23 -8.64
N PHE A 381 14.99 17.08 -7.34
CA PHE A 381 16.04 17.15 -6.33
C PHE A 381 16.96 15.92 -6.33
N LEU A 382 16.37 14.73 -6.44
CA LEU A 382 17.14 13.49 -6.41
C LEU A 382 18.19 13.42 -7.50
N PHE A 383 17.84 13.91 -8.69
CA PHE A 383 18.72 13.89 -9.88
C PHE A 383 19.38 15.22 -10.20
N GLY A 384 18.74 16.34 -9.95
CA GLY A 384 19.24 17.67 -10.28
C GLY A 384 20.19 18.26 -9.24
N LEU A 385 19.98 17.96 -7.96
CA LEU A 385 20.95 18.21 -6.87
C LEU A 385 21.50 16.87 -6.44
N PRO A 386 22.39 16.19 -7.13
CA PRO A 386 22.60 14.77 -6.94
C PRO A 386 22.59 14.39 -5.46
N ILE A 387 21.38 14.12 -4.92
CA ILE A 387 21.21 13.58 -3.56
C ILE A 387 21.72 12.15 -3.54
N VAL A 388 21.56 11.47 -4.68
CA VAL A 388 22.12 10.14 -4.91
C VAL A 388 23.62 10.17 -4.68
N LEU A 389 24.10 9.34 -3.75
CA LEU A 389 25.50 9.23 -3.32
C LEU A 389 26.13 10.53 -2.81
N ASN A 390 25.35 11.51 -2.39
CA ASN A 390 25.85 12.78 -1.86
C ASN A 390 26.06 12.69 -0.33
N PRO A 391 27.31 12.71 0.15
CA PRO A 391 27.59 12.55 1.58
C PRO A 391 27.08 13.74 2.43
N PHE A 392 26.94 14.94 1.85
CA PHE A 392 26.45 16.12 2.58
C PHE A 392 24.96 16.02 2.90
N LEU A 393 24.17 15.46 1.98
CA LEU A 393 22.73 15.33 2.12
C LEU A 393 22.28 13.94 2.59
N ALA A 394 23.19 12.95 2.68
CA ALA A 394 22.87 11.60 3.14
C ALA A 394 22.23 11.59 4.53
N ILE A 395 22.84 12.32 5.49
CA ILE A 395 22.36 12.32 6.87
C ILE A 395 20.92 12.85 6.97
N PRO A 396 20.57 14.06 6.51
CA PRO A 396 19.21 14.55 6.60
C PRO A 396 18.24 13.70 5.75
N PHE A 397 18.68 13.14 4.62
CA PHE A 397 17.87 12.30 3.75
C PHE A 397 17.40 11.00 4.42
N PHE A 398 18.26 10.38 5.25
CA PHE A 398 17.89 9.20 6.04
C PHE A 398 17.19 9.57 7.34
N LEU A 399 17.71 10.59 8.02
CA LEU A 399 17.30 10.92 9.38
C LEU A 399 15.88 11.49 9.44
N THR A 400 15.49 12.31 8.47
CA THR A 400 14.20 13.00 8.49
C THR A 400 13.02 12.02 8.46
N PRO A 401 12.92 11.05 7.52
CA PRO A 401 11.83 10.08 7.54
C PRO A 401 11.82 9.21 8.80
N VAL A 402 13.00 8.85 9.32
CA VAL A 402 13.13 8.06 10.55
C VAL A 402 12.57 8.83 11.76
N ILE A 403 12.95 10.10 11.92
CA ILE A 403 12.44 10.95 13.01
C ILE A 403 10.93 11.18 12.86
N VAL A 404 10.46 11.47 11.65
CA VAL A 404 9.03 11.70 11.38
C VAL A 404 8.24 10.43 11.64
N ALA A 405 8.68 9.27 11.16
CA ALA A 405 8.00 8.00 11.41
C ALA A 405 7.98 7.65 12.91
N ALA A 406 9.13 7.76 13.59
CA ALA A 406 9.23 7.47 15.01
C ALA A 406 8.32 8.38 15.85
N SER A 407 8.36 9.69 15.61
CA SER A 407 7.55 10.65 16.34
C SER A 407 6.05 10.50 16.01
N THR A 408 5.69 10.27 14.74
CA THR A 408 4.29 10.02 14.35
C THR A 408 3.74 8.74 14.97
N TYR A 409 4.55 7.67 15.00
CA TYR A 409 4.18 6.45 15.70
C TYR A 409 3.86 6.71 17.19
N LEU A 410 4.74 7.44 17.88
CA LEU A 410 4.57 7.72 19.30
C LEU A 410 3.35 8.61 19.58
N VAL A 411 3.13 9.67 18.82
CA VAL A 411 1.97 10.57 19.07
C VAL A 411 0.63 9.88 18.81
N ILE A 412 0.57 8.94 17.83
CA ILE A 412 -0.62 8.11 17.63
C ILE A 412 -0.75 7.09 18.77
N ARG A 413 0.33 6.40 19.12
CA ARG A 413 0.34 5.37 20.15
C ARG A 413 -0.08 5.91 21.52
N PHE A 414 0.33 7.13 21.86
CA PHE A 414 -0.04 7.81 23.11
C PHE A 414 -1.37 8.57 23.01
N GLY A 415 -2.07 8.54 21.88
CA GLY A 415 -3.39 9.16 21.70
C GLY A 415 -3.37 10.70 21.62
N ILE A 416 -2.21 11.32 21.37
CA ILE A 416 -2.07 12.78 21.15
C ILE A 416 -2.82 13.14 19.86
N VAL A 417 -2.63 12.34 18.82
CA VAL A 417 -3.41 12.38 17.57
C VAL A 417 -4.14 11.04 17.39
N PRO A 418 -5.29 11.01 16.69
CA PRO A 418 -6.04 9.78 16.47
C PRO A 418 -5.26 8.84 15.54
N PRO A 419 -5.53 7.52 15.58
CA PRO A 419 -5.12 6.61 14.53
C PRO A 419 -5.69 7.04 13.17
N LEU A 420 -5.01 6.66 12.08
CA LEU A 420 -5.44 7.00 10.73
C LEU A 420 -6.75 6.27 10.39
N ASN A 421 -7.70 6.99 9.82
CA ASN A 421 -9.11 6.56 9.68
C ASN A 421 -9.36 5.55 8.54
N GLY A 422 -8.30 5.09 7.87
CA GLY A 422 -8.42 4.18 6.75
C GLY A 422 -8.82 4.84 5.43
N PHE A 423 -8.86 6.17 5.40
CA PHE A 423 -9.04 6.91 4.17
C PHE A 423 -7.78 6.85 3.32
N ALA A 424 -7.86 6.26 2.13
CA ALA A 424 -6.74 6.20 1.20
C ALA A 424 -6.58 7.54 0.46
N ALA A 425 -5.87 8.48 1.07
CA ALA A 425 -5.46 9.69 0.39
C ALA A 425 -4.54 9.31 -0.77
N PRO A 426 -4.81 9.78 -2.01
CA PRO A 426 -3.84 9.63 -3.09
C PRO A 426 -2.46 10.11 -2.64
N TRP A 427 -1.41 9.37 -2.98
CA TRP A 427 -0.05 9.71 -2.55
C TRP A 427 0.40 11.11 -3.01
N THR A 428 -0.21 11.63 -4.09
CA THR A 428 0.02 13.00 -4.59
C THR A 428 -0.76 14.08 -3.84
N THR A 429 -1.57 13.72 -2.82
CA THR A 429 -2.33 14.73 -2.07
C THR A 429 -1.37 15.62 -1.28
N PRO A 430 -1.46 16.96 -1.41
CA PRO A 430 -0.60 17.88 -0.68
C PRO A 430 -0.64 17.65 0.83
N ALA A 431 0.51 17.83 1.48
CA ALA A 431 0.60 17.82 2.93
C ALA A 431 -0.42 18.79 3.57
N ILE A 432 -0.78 18.54 4.82
CA ILE A 432 -1.83 19.23 5.58
C ILE A 432 -3.23 18.83 5.09
N ILE A 433 -3.50 18.86 3.77
CA ILE A 433 -4.76 18.40 3.20
C ILE A 433 -4.88 16.87 3.42
N SER A 434 -3.83 16.12 3.09
CA SER A 434 -3.82 14.68 3.35
C SER A 434 -3.97 14.37 4.84
N GLY A 435 -3.28 15.10 5.73
CA GLY A 435 -3.42 14.97 7.18
C GLY A 435 -4.85 15.19 7.66
N PHE A 436 -5.52 16.22 7.14
CA PHE A 436 -6.92 16.48 7.47
C PHE A 436 -7.84 15.32 7.02
N LEU A 437 -7.63 14.80 5.82
CA LEU A 437 -8.44 13.71 5.27
C LEU A 437 -8.26 12.39 6.06
N ILE A 438 -7.02 12.07 6.44
CA ILE A 438 -6.70 10.76 7.08
C ILE A 438 -6.88 10.77 8.60
N GLY A 439 -7.01 11.94 9.27
CA GLY A 439 -7.10 12.00 10.74
C GLY A 439 -7.66 13.29 11.31
N GLY A 440 -8.25 14.16 10.47
CA GLY A 440 -8.86 15.43 10.87
C GLY A 440 -7.85 16.51 11.29
N TRP A 441 -8.32 17.57 11.96
CA TRP A 441 -7.50 18.75 12.28
C TRP A 441 -6.24 18.45 13.11
N LYS A 442 -6.33 17.51 14.05
CA LYS A 442 -5.18 17.13 14.87
C LYS A 442 -4.05 16.54 14.02
N MET A 443 -4.40 15.74 13.02
CA MET A 443 -3.43 15.12 12.13
C MET A 443 -2.88 16.13 11.11
N ALA A 444 -3.68 17.10 10.65
CA ALA A 444 -3.22 18.20 9.81
C ALA A 444 -2.18 19.08 10.54
N ILE A 445 -2.43 19.40 11.81
CA ILE A 445 -1.47 20.13 12.66
C ILE A 445 -0.20 19.29 12.83
N TRP A 446 -0.33 17.99 13.09
CA TRP A 446 0.82 17.11 13.24
C TRP A 446 1.66 17.04 11.96
N GLN A 447 1.01 16.94 10.78
CA GLN A 447 1.73 17.01 9.50
C GLN A 447 2.47 18.34 9.32
N THR A 448 1.87 19.47 9.72
CA THR A 448 2.56 20.76 9.71
C THR A 448 3.82 20.74 10.60
N ILE A 449 3.74 20.13 11.78
CA ILE A 449 4.90 19.95 12.66
C ILE A 449 5.98 19.09 11.97
N THR A 450 5.60 18.02 11.28
CA THR A 450 6.58 17.17 10.58
C THR A 450 7.25 17.88 9.40
N LEU A 451 6.56 18.78 8.69
CA LEU A 451 7.17 19.66 7.68
C LEU A 451 8.20 20.60 8.32
N LEU A 452 7.89 21.21 9.48
CA LEU A 452 8.82 22.06 10.20
C LEU A 452 10.04 21.28 10.75
N MET A 453 9.84 20.04 11.20
CA MET A 453 10.93 19.14 11.55
C MET A 453 11.89 18.93 10.35
N SER A 454 11.34 18.68 9.17
CA SER A 454 12.17 18.56 7.95
C SER A 454 13.00 19.81 7.70
N VAL A 455 12.39 21.01 7.82
CA VAL A 455 13.14 22.28 7.67
C VAL A 455 14.29 22.35 8.66
N GLY A 456 14.03 22.08 9.94
CA GLY A 456 15.06 22.13 11.00
C GLY A 456 16.20 21.14 10.77
N ILE A 457 15.88 19.91 10.31
CA ILE A 457 16.88 18.86 10.07
C ILE A 457 17.71 19.16 8.83
N TYR A 458 17.09 19.56 7.70
CA TYR A 458 17.84 19.81 6.46
C TYR A 458 18.70 21.08 6.51
N PHE A 459 18.26 22.12 7.20
CA PHE A 459 18.86 23.45 7.13
C PHE A 459 20.39 23.48 7.37
N PRO A 460 20.94 22.88 8.44
CA PRO A 460 22.40 22.93 8.69
C PRO A 460 23.23 22.18 7.63
N PHE A 461 22.69 21.08 7.09
CA PHE A 461 23.39 20.31 6.06
C PHE A 461 23.31 20.98 4.70
N ALA A 462 22.15 21.51 4.33
CA ALA A 462 21.94 22.27 3.12
C ALA A 462 22.84 23.50 3.07
N LYS A 463 22.96 24.25 4.19
CA LYS A 463 23.86 25.41 4.30
C LYS A 463 25.33 25.05 4.06
N LYS A 464 25.79 23.92 4.59
CA LYS A 464 27.18 23.45 4.35
C LYS A 464 27.37 23.07 2.89
N TYR A 465 26.42 22.40 2.29
CA TYR A 465 26.55 21.98 0.90
C TYR A 465 26.42 23.17 -0.07
N ASP A 466 25.54 24.13 0.20
CA ASP A 466 25.41 25.38 -0.55
C ASP A 466 26.76 26.15 -0.59
N ALA A 467 27.45 26.24 0.54
CA ALA A 467 28.77 26.89 0.59
C ALA A 467 29.83 26.18 -0.29
N VAL A 468 29.77 24.83 -0.36
CA VAL A 468 30.65 24.05 -1.26
C VAL A 468 30.30 24.33 -2.72
N LEU A 469 29.01 24.32 -3.09
CA LEU A 469 28.58 24.58 -4.46
C LEU A 469 28.91 26.01 -4.89
N THR A 470 28.64 27.01 -4.05
CA THR A 470 28.97 28.42 -4.33
C THR A 470 30.47 28.61 -4.60
N LYS A 471 31.32 27.90 -3.82
CA LYS A 471 32.79 27.94 -4.07
C LYS A 471 33.13 27.29 -5.40
N GLN A 472 32.55 26.14 -5.73
CA GLN A 472 32.80 25.46 -7.01
C GLN A 472 32.34 26.29 -8.21
N GLU A 473 31.22 26.98 -8.10
CA GLU A 473 30.69 27.90 -9.12
C GLU A 473 31.70 29.06 -9.33
N HIS A 474 32.16 29.68 -8.25
CA HIS A 474 33.14 30.77 -8.33
C HIS A 474 34.49 30.34 -8.93
N ASP A 475 35.04 29.18 -8.47
CA ASP A 475 36.30 28.64 -8.99
C ASP A 475 36.18 28.35 -10.51
N LYS A 476 35.01 27.90 -10.98
CA LYS A 476 34.72 27.65 -12.39
C LYS A 476 34.65 28.95 -13.21
N GLU A 477 33.97 29.96 -12.71
CA GLU A 477 33.89 31.27 -13.36
C GLU A 477 35.28 31.92 -13.51
N VAL A 478 36.12 31.83 -12.48
CA VAL A 478 37.49 32.33 -12.52
C VAL A 478 38.32 31.58 -13.57
N ALA A 479 38.20 30.24 -13.64
CA ALA A 479 38.91 29.44 -14.63
C ALA A 479 38.49 29.75 -16.06
N GLU A 480 37.17 29.92 -16.32
CA GLU A 480 36.62 30.27 -17.63
C GLU A 480 37.08 31.70 -18.06
N ALA A 481 37.08 32.65 -17.13
CA ALA A 481 37.56 34.01 -17.39
C ALA A 481 39.10 34.03 -17.70
N ALA A 482 39.90 33.20 -17.05
CA ALA A 482 41.31 33.05 -17.34
C ALA A 482 41.58 32.40 -18.72
N ALA A 483 40.78 31.36 -19.07
CA ALA A 483 40.89 30.71 -20.36
C ALA A 483 40.49 31.65 -21.53
N GLY A 484 39.40 32.42 -21.37
CA GLY A 484 38.97 33.41 -22.38
C GLY A 484 39.96 34.52 -22.61
N LYS A 485 40.70 35.01 -21.56
CA LYS A 485 41.79 35.94 -21.69
C LYS A 485 43.00 35.36 -22.41
N ALA A 486 43.32 34.10 -22.20
CA ALA A 486 44.40 33.40 -22.88
C ALA A 486 44.11 33.16 -24.38
N GLU A 487 42.86 32.98 -24.75
CA GLU A 487 42.40 32.79 -26.13
C GLU A 487 42.32 34.13 -26.89
N ALA A 488 41.95 35.22 -26.23
CA ALA A 488 41.92 36.58 -26.78
C ALA A 488 43.36 37.19 -26.93
N ALA A 489 44.35 36.60 -26.31
CA ALA A 489 45.77 37.02 -26.40
C ALA A 489 46.57 36.25 -27.47
N LYS A 490 45.94 35.29 -28.17
CA LYS A 490 46.47 34.60 -29.35
C LYS A 490 45.90 35.19 -30.63
#